data_d0ebc5c93ee0fad4af73c8d0d0610b24
#
_entry.id   d0ebc5c93ee0fad4af73c8d0d0610b24
#
_cell.length_a   1.000
_cell.length_b   1.000
_cell.length_c   1.000
_cell.angle_alpha   90.00
_cell.angle_beta   90.00
_cell.angle_gamma   90.00
#
_symmetry.space_group_name_H-M   'P 1'
#
loop_
_entity.id
_entity.type
_entity.pdbx_description
1 polymer ?
#
loop_
_entity_poly.entity_id
_entity_poly.type
_entity_poly.pdbx_seq_one_letter_code
_entity_poly.pdbx_strand_id
1 'polypeptide(L)'
;MMRKNHPTSNSGSLHFLGLYPKPTLTAYPGPIMAPGESLNLRCQGPIYGMTFALIRLEDLEKSFYLKRPIKNEAYFFFRALKIHDAGHYLCFYYDGSYRGSLLSDILKIWVTGKRGGCCGTSVRG
;
A
#
# COMPACT_ATOMS: atom_id res chain seq x y z
N MET A 1 28.52 21.40 9.37
CA MET A 1 28.03 21.30 9.42
C MET A 1 27.38 21.20 9.52
N MET A 2 27.12 20.90 9.39
CA MET A 2 26.38 20.58 9.38
C MET A 2 25.73 20.32 9.73
N ARG A 3 25.78 20.10 9.87
CA ARG A 3 25.17 19.66 10.12
C ARG A 3 24.57 19.48 10.81
N LYS A 4 24.71 19.43 11.13
CA LYS A 4 24.20 19.17 11.66
C LYS A 4 23.53 18.94 12.13
N ASN A 5 23.62 18.77 12.18
CA ASN A 5 22.98 18.46 12.55
C ASN A 5 22.36 18.07 12.92
N HIS A 6 22.39 17.61 13.04
CA HIS A 6 21.81 17.17 13.31
C HIS A 6 21.22 16.64 13.72
N PRO A 7 21.24 16.32 14.08
CA PRO A 7 20.63 15.65 14.24
C PRO A 7 19.83 15.28 14.56
N THR A 8 19.63 15.12 14.44
CA THR A 8 18.90 14.96 14.74
C THR A 8 18.21 14.49 14.58
N SER A 9 17.89 14.44 14.42
CA SER A 9 17.11 13.77 14.46
C SER A 9 16.81 12.89 13.52
N ASN A 10 16.27 11.96 13.48
CA ASN A 10 16.01 10.99 12.66
C ASN A 10 15.37 11.37 11.42
N SER A 11 14.24 12.02 11.43
CA SER A 11 13.55 12.37 10.22
C SER A 11 14.40 13.31 9.42
N GLY A 12 15.13 14.13 10.05
CA GLY A 12 16.04 15.00 9.35
C GLY A 12 17.05 14.21 8.55
N SER A 13 17.54 13.13 9.13
CA SER A 13 18.47 12.29 8.41
C SER A 13 17.88 11.71 7.16
N LEU A 14 16.64 11.29 7.24
CA LEU A 14 15.99 10.72 6.07
C LEU A 14 15.86 11.74 4.96
N HIS A 15 15.61 12.98 5.29
CA HIS A 15 15.53 14.01 4.29
C HIS A 15 16.89 14.26 3.65
N PHE A 16 17.97 14.16 4.39
CA PHE A 16 19.29 14.28 3.81
C PHE A 16 19.51 13.21 2.77
N LEU A 17 18.94 12.05 2.98
CA LEU A 17 19.09 10.97 2.02
C LEU A 17 18.12 11.10 0.86
N GLY A 18 17.30 12.15 0.83
CA GLY A 18 16.37 12.37 -0.24
C GLY A 18 15.12 11.54 -0.17
N LEU A 19 14.83 11.00 1.01
CA LEU A 19 13.63 10.20 1.18
C LEU A 19 12.53 11.01 1.84
N TYR A 20 11.31 10.77 1.39
CA TYR A 20 10.14 11.36 2.00
C TYR A 20 9.60 10.42 3.08
N PRO A 21 8.77 10.93 4.00
CA PRO A 21 8.20 10.08 5.04
C PRO A 21 7.34 8.97 4.45
N LYS A 22 7.28 7.85 5.15
CA LYS A 22 6.50 6.73 4.65
C LYS A 22 5.01 7.05 4.68
N PRO A 23 4.26 6.54 3.72
CA PRO A 23 2.82 6.73 3.72
C PRO A 23 2.14 5.69 4.60
N THR A 24 0.84 5.86 4.79
CA THR A 24 0.01 4.91 5.51
C THR A 24 -0.86 4.18 4.52
N LEU A 25 -0.86 2.86 4.59
CA LEU A 25 -1.68 2.02 3.72
C LEU A 25 -2.75 1.37 4.56
N THR A 26 -4.01 1.58 4.19
CA THR A 26 -5.15 1.04 4.92
C THR A 26 -6.11 0.36 3.96
N ALA A 27 -6.90 -0.56 4.49
CA ALA A 27 -7.88 -1.31 3.70
C ALA A 27 -9.29 -0.99 4.17
N TYR A 28 -10.18 -0.80 3.23
CA TYR A 28 -11.58 -0.56 3.54
C TYR A 28 -12.44 -1.47 2.67
N PRO A 29 -13.36 -2.20 3.25
CA PRO A 29 -13.82 -2.15 4.64
C PRO A 29 -12.91 -2.81 5.65
N GLY A 30 -11.95 -3.60 5.20
CA GLY A 30 -11.01 -4.19 6.12
C GLY A 30 -10.08 -5.14 5.40
N PRO A 31 -9.13 -5.74 6.12
CA PRO A 31 -8.14 -6.60 5.48
C PRO A 31 -8.58 -8.06 5.30
N ILE A 32 -9.71 -8.44 5.86
CA ILE A 32 -10.20 -9.81 5.75
C ILE A 32 -11.50 -9.78 4.96
N MET A 33 -11.46 -10.37 3.77
CA MET A 33 -12.56 -10.23 2.81
C MET A 33 -12.95 -11.57 2.24
N ALA A 34 -14.12 -11.63 1.67
CA ALA A 34 -14.60 -12.83 0.96
C ALA A 34 -14.44 -12.62 -0.54
N PRO A 35 -14.32 -13.70 -1.31
CA PRO A 35 -14.26 -13.56 -2.77
C PRO A 35 -15.48 -12.84 -3.30
N GLY A 36 -15.27 -11.99 -4.29
CA GLY A 36 -16.34 -11.24 -4.91
C GLY A 36 -16.65 -9.91 -4.25
N GLU A 37 -16.14 -9.68 -3.07
CA GLU A 37 -16.37 -8.41 -2.39
C GLU A 37 -15.44 -7.34 -2.94
N SER A 38 -15.79 -6.08 -2.72
CA SER A 38 -14.99 -4.96 -3.17
C SER A 38 -14.08 -4.48 -2.05
N LEU A 39 -12.87 -4.19 -2.41
CA LEU A 39 -11.86 -3.72 -1.46
C LEU A 39 -11.22 -2.47 -1.99
N ASN A 40 -11.01 -1.50 -1.10
CA ASN A 40 -10.32 -0.28 -1.46
C ASN A 40 -9.07 -0.15 -0.60
N LEU A 41 -7.92 -0.05 -1.22
CA LEU A 41 -6.67 0.19 -0.51
C LEU A 41 -6.33 1.66 -0.66
N ARG A 42 -6.13 2.33 0.46
CA ARG A 42 -5.85 3.75 0.48
C ARG A 42 -4.43 3.98 0.93
N CYS A 43 -3.66 4.66 0.10
CA CYS A 43 -2.29 5.03 0.42
C CYS A 43 -2.26 6.54 0.61
N GLN A 44 -1.90 6.99 1.80
CA GLN A 44 -1.94 8.40 2.12
C GLN A 44 -0.57 8.87 2.60
N GLY A 45 -0.13 9.99 2.06
CA GLY A 45 1.11 10.61 2.49
C GLY A 45 0.89 12.07 2.82
N PRO A 46 1.93 12.74 3.29
CA PRO A 46 1.79 14.15 3.71
C PRO A 46 1.92 15.15 2.58
N ILE A 47 2.24 14.73 1.38
CA ILE A 47 2.62 15.66 0.31
C ILE A 47 1.68 15.51 -0.87
N TYR A 48 1.27 16.64 -1.44
CA TYR A 48 0.41 16.67 -2.62
C TYR A 48 1.23 16.56 -3.90
N GLY A 49 0.60 16.14 -4.96
CA GLY A 49 1.24 16.16 -6.27
C GLY A 49 2.20 15.02 -6.54
N MET A 50 2.08 13.96 -5.78
CA MET A 50 2.98 12.82 -5.92
C MET A 50 2.36 11.70 -6.74
N THR A 51 3.19 10.84 -7.26
CA THR A 51 2.72 9.60 -7.88
C THR A 51 2.81 8.50 -6.82
N PHE A 52 1.70 7.78 -6.63
CA PHE A 52 1.62 6.71 -5.65
C PHE A 52 1.71 5.37 -6.34
N ALA A 53 2.44 4.45 -5.74
CA ALA A 53 2.60 3.10 -6.26
C ALA A 53 2.17 2.09 -5.22
N LEU A 54 1.42 1.10 -5.65
CA LEU A 54 1.01 -0.02 -4.80
C LEU A 54 1.72 -1.26 -5.33
N ILE A 55 2.30 -2.03 -4.42
CA ILE A 55 3.04 -3.22 -4.77
C ILE A 55 2.47 -4.40 -4.01
N ARG A 56 2.33 -5.53 -4.69
CA ARG A 56 2.03 -6.79 -4.02
C ARG A 56 3.33 -7.58 -3.99
N LEU A 57 3.76 -7.95 -2.80
CA LEU A 57 5.10 -8.55 -2.64
C LEU A 57 5.24 -9.88 -3.34
N GLU A 58 4.15 -10.61 -3.49
CA GLU A 58 4.19 -11.90 -4.17
C GLU A 58 4.41 -11.76 -5.68
N ASP A 59 4.25 -10.56 -6.22
CA ASP A 59 4.34 -10.32 -7.66
C ASP A 59 5.30 -9.19 -7.98
N LEU A 60 6.45 -9.17 -7.34
CA LEU A 60 7.38 -8.05 -7.52
C LEU A 60 7.85 -7.85 -8.95
N GLU A 61 7.81 -8.89 -9.75
CA GLU A 61 8.23 -8.76 -11.14
C GLU A 61 7.19 -8.14 -12.01
N LYS A 62 5.98 -7.98 -11.53
CA LYS A 62 4.92 -7.43 -12.34
C LYS A 62 4.85 -5.93 -12.19
N SER A 63 4.03 -5.32 -13.01
CA SER A 63 3.87 -3.88 -12.95
C SER A 63 3.27 -3.45 -11.63
N PHE A 64 3.70 -2.31 -11.17
CA PHE A 64 3.09 -1.69 -10.01
C PHE A 64 1.77 -1.08 -10.42
N TYR A 65 0.87 -0.92 -9.47
CA TYR A 65 -0.32 -0.14 -9.70
C TYR A 65 0.02 1.31 -9.38
N LEU A 66 -0.18 2.19 -10.35
CA LEU A 66 0.21 3.58 -10.19
C LEU A 66 -1.00 4.50 -10.23
N LYS A 67 -0.97 5.54 -9.39
CA LYS A 67 -1.99 6.57 -9.38
C LYS A 67 -1.32 7.91 -9.20
N ARG A 68 -1.84 8.92 -9.88
CA ARG A 68 -1.32 10.26 -9.74
C ARG A 68 -2.46 11.18 -9.32
N PRO A 69 -2.83 11.15 -8.05
CA PRO A 69 -3.97 11.94 -7.58
C PRO A 69 -3.60 13.41 -7.43
N ILE A 70 -4.61 14.26 -7.40
CA ILE A 70 -4.41 15.66 -7.12
C ILE A 70 -4.08 15.85 -5.65
N LYS A 71 -4.66 15.01 -4.81
CA LYS A 71 -4.49 15.12 -3.37
C LYS A 71 -3.31 14.30 -2.88
N ASN A 72 -3.24 14.14 -1.57
CA ASN A 72 -2.15 13.42 -0.94
C ASN A 72 -2.51 11.98 -0.61
N GLU A 73 -3.47 11.43 -1.31
CA GLU A 73 -3.88 10.05 -1.09
C GLU A 73 -4.33 9.44 -2.40
N ALA A 74 -4.12 8.15 -2.53
CA ALA A 74 -4.53 7.40 -3.70
C ALA A 74 -5.35 6.20 -3.27
N TYR A 75 -6.39 5.89 -4.03
CA TYR A 75 -7.24 4.73 -3.77
C TYR A 75 -7.00 3.70 -4.86
N PHE A 76 -6.76 2.47 -4.46
CA PHE A 76 -6.58 1.35 -5.37
C PHE A 76 -7.74 0.40 -5.14
N PHE A 77 -8.63 0.32 -6.10
CA PHE A 77 -9.90 -0.34 -5.93
C PHE A 77 -9.90 -1.72 -6.58
N PHE A 78 -10.32 -2.72 -5.81
CA PHE A 78 -10.51 -4.07 -6.31
C PHE A 78 -12.00 -4.30 -6.34
N ARG A 79 -12.55 -4.38 -7.55
CA ARG A 79 -14.00 -4.43 -7.71
C ARG A 79 -14.61 -5.74 -7.23
N ALA A 80 -13.98 -6.85 -7.51
CA ALA A 80 -14.46 -8.16 -7.10
C ALA A 80 -13.25 -9.01 -6.79
N LEU A 81 -12.99 -9.18 -5.51
CA LEU A 81 -11.78 -9.86 -5.07
C LEU A 81 -11.77 -11.31 -5.48
N LYS A 82 -10.60 -11.77 -5.88
CA LYS A 82 -10.35 -13.16 -6.17
C LYS A 82 -9.39 -13.70 -5.13
N ILE A 83 -9.35 -14.99 -4.99
CA ILE A 83 -8.49 -15.60 -3.98
C ILE A 83 -7.04 -15.22 -4.20
N HIS A 84 -6.61 -15.12 -5.44
CA HIS A 84 -5.21 -14.77 -5.71
C HIS A 84 -4.90 -13.29 -5.48
N ASP A 85 -5.90 -12.49 -5.13
CA ASP A 85 -5.63 -11.10 -4.73
C ASP A 85 -5.16 -11.01 -3.30
N ALA A 86 -5.28 -12.07 -2.53
CA ALA A 86 -4.73 -12.09 -1.19
C ALA A 86 -3.22 -11.94 -1.26
N GLY A 87 -2.65 -11.36 -0.24
CA GLY A 87 -1.20 -11.22 -0.22
C GLY A 87 -0.77 -10.05 0.63
N HIS A 88 0.50 -9.69 0.45
CA HIS A 88 1.12 -8.63 1.23
C HIS A 88 1.32 -7.43 0.34
N TYR A 89 0.77 -6.30 0.76
CA TYR A 89 0.80 -5.08 -0.02
C TYR A 89 1.57 -4.00 0.73
N LEU A 90 2.22 -3.13 -0.02
CA LEU A 90 2.77 -1.91 0.53
C LEU A 90 2.67 -0.83 -0.52
N CYS A 91 2.85 0.40 -0.11
CA CYS A 91 2.81 1.50 -1.05
C CYS A 91 3.93 2.49 -0.75
N PHE A 92 4.21 3.31 -1.72
CA PHE A 92 5.13 4.43 -1.57
C PHE A 92 4.73 5.49 -2.60
N TYR A 93 5.35 6.65 -2.50
CA TYR A 93 5.08 7.72 -3.45
C TYR A 93 6.39 8.37 -3.87
N TYR A 94 6.36 9.07 -4.99
CA TYR A 94 7.57 9.72 -5.48
C TYR A 94 7.21 10.97 -6.28
N ASP A 95 8.17 11.88 -6.42
CA ASP A 95 7.95 13.14 -7.10
C ASP A 95 8.37 13.05 -8.56
N GLY A 96 8.28 14.17 -9.27
CA GLY A 96 8.61 14.18 -10.69
C GLY A 96 10.07 13.96 -11.01
N SER A 97 10.94 14.03 -10.02
CA SER A 97 12.35 13.74 -10.19
C SER A 97 12.71 12.36 -9.68
N TYR A 98 11.69 11.55 -9.41
CA TYR A 98 11.83 10.16 -8.95
C TYR A 98 12.49 10.07 -7.57
N ARG A 99 12.39 11.11 -6.76
CA ARG A 99 12.76 10.97 -5.36
C ARG A 99 11.57 10.40 -4.63
N GLY A 100 11.77 9.34 -3.89
CA GLY A 100 10.69 8.58 -3.31
C GLY A 100 10.59 8.67 -1.81
N SER A 101 9.51 8.09 -1.31
CA SER A 101 9.28 7.97 0.12
C SER A 101 9.84 6.65 0.62
N LEU A 102 9.90 6.54 1.93
CA LEU A 102 10.07 5.24 2.55
C LEU A 102 8.84 4.39 2.23
N LEU A 103 8.98 3.09 2.30
CA LEU A 103 7.85 2.20 2.04
C LEU A 103 6.90 2.21 3.22
N SER A 104 5.62 2.04 2.94
CA SER A 104 4.63 1.91 4.01
C SER A 104 4.88 0.61 4.77
N ASP A 105 4.23 0.48 5.92
CA ASP A 105 4.18 -0.82 6.58
C ASP A 105 3.44 -1.80 5.68
N ILE A 106 3.78 -3.06 5.81
CA ILE A 106 3.15 -4.10 5.01
C ILE A 106 1.73 -4.34 5.53
N LEU A 107 0.79 -4.41 4.60
CA LEU A 107 -0.59 -4.69 4.92
C LEU A 107 -0.94 -6.03 4.30
N LYS A 108 -1.35 -6.99 5.12
CA LYS A 108 -1.74 -8.30 4.63
C LYS A 108 -3.23 -8.32 4.37
N ILE A 109 -3.59 -8.73 3.16
CA ILE A 109 -4.99 -8.88 2.77
C ILE A 109 -5.30 -10.36 2.71
N TRP A 110 -6.35 -10.75 3.42
CA TRP A 110 -6.80 -12.12 3.48
C TRP A 110 -8.07 -12.22 2.64
N VAL A 111 -8.10 -13.19 1.73
CA VAL A 111 -9.34 -13.49 1.03
C VAL A 111 -9.70 -14.90 1.44
N THR A 112 -10.81 -15.03 2.17
CA THR A 112 -11.17 -16.31 2.73
C THR A 112 -11.50 -17.28 1.60
N GLY A 113 -10.99 -18.43 1.63
CA GLY A 113 -11.16 -19.38 0.55
C GLY A 113 -12.52 -19.93 0.41
N LYS A 114 -13.42 -19.72 1.33
CA LYS A 114 -14.65 -20.32 1.19
C LYS A 114 -15.67 -19.41 1.46
N ARG A 115 -16.63 -19.60 0.91
CA ARG A 115 -17.65 -18.87 0.99
C ARG A 115 -18.44 -19.44 1.74
N GLY A 116 -18.61 -19.00 2.33
CA GLY A 116 -19.41 -19.60 3.06
C GLY A 116 -20.14 -20.69 2.66
N GLY A 117 -20.30 -21.21 2.46
CA GLY A 117 -20.83 -22.03 2.10
C GLY A 117 -20.74 -22.99 1.85
N CYS A 118 -20.64 -23.38 1.56
CA CYS A 118 -20.69 -23.94 1.21
C CYS A 118 -20.51 -24.56 1.48
N CYS A 119 -20.55 -25.01 1.43
CA CYS A 119 -20.33 -25.32 1.64
C CYS A 119 -19.91 -25.64 2.14
N GLY A 120 -19.88 -25.98 2.23
CA GLY A 120 -19.40 -26.08 2.71
C GLY A 120 -18.83 -26.47 3.08
N THR A 121 -18.77 -26.70 2.91
CA THR A 121 -18.20 -26.82 3.19
C THR A 121 -17.58 -26.88 3.72
N SER A 122 -17.42 -27.16 3.68
CA SER A 122 -16.86 -27.02 4.14
C SER A 122 -16.13 -27.22 4.60
N VAL A 123 -15.92 -27.64 4.50
CA VAL A 123 -15.27 -27.50 4.85
C VAL A 123 -14.49 -27.61 4.87
N ARG A 124 -14.17 -28.07 4.62
CA ARG A 124 -13.54 -27.73 4.54
C ARG A 124 -13.06 -27.39 4.81
N GLY A 125 -13.02 -27.51 4.74
CA GLY A 125 -12.73 -26.86 5.00
C GLY A 125 -12.68 -26.58 5.27
#